data_84107863106cfca6ed012b52bd2d3eb2
#
_entry.id   84107863106cfca6ed012b52bd2d3eb2
#
_cell.length_a   1.000
_cell.length_b   1.000
_cell.length_c   1.000
_cell.angle_alpha   90.00
_cell.angle_beta   90.00
_cell.angle_gamma   90.00
#
_symmetry.space_group_name_H-M   'P 1'
#
loop_
_entity.id
_entity.type
_entity.pdbx_description
1 polymer ?
#
loop_
_entity_poly.entity_id
_entity_poly.type
_entity_poly.pdbx_seq_one_letter_code
_entity_poly.pdbx_strand_id
1 'polypeptide(L)'
;GNPGAGGQGGSGGAGSTPGAKGAHGFTPTSGGDGGDGGNGGNSQVVGGNGGDGGNGGNGGSAGTGGNGGRGGDGAFGGMSANATNPGENGPNGNPGGNGGAGGAGGAGLNGGNGGAGGNGGLGGFGGNGAAGANGVAVGAPGQPGGAGGHGGAGGNGGAGGNGGQGVVSDGAGGAGGAGGDGGAPGDGANGGNGQGAGAFAGGGGGRGGDGGNAGNAGAGGPGGTGSTAGKAGPAGSILHDGGNGGHGGHGAASGGNGGPGGHGGNGGNGGTGANGGNGGIGGTGGAGSTGAKGVLGTNEGDGGDGGRGGNGGRGGNGGQGLTGAGGNGGTGGTPGNGGNGGNGASGDLVTSPGDGGGGGRGGDAGRGGDAGLGGSSGPGGTPGDWGTGGTGGTGGTGGQGANGGLTGGRGGTGGNGGNGNTGGTGGAGGTGGTGH
;
A
#
# COMPACT_ATOMS: atom_id res chain seq x y z
N GLY A 1 22.03 58.78 21.65
CA GLY A 1 20.70 58.21 21.59
C GLY A 1 20.58 57.05 22.56
N ASN A 2 19.42 56.77 23.13
CA ASN A 2 19.24 55.60 24.00
C ASN A 2 19.45 54.34 23.20
N PRO A 3 20.11 53.30 23.77
CA PRO A 3 20.26 52.02 23.11
C PRO A 3 18.92 51.33 22.85
N GLY A 4 18.77 50.74 21.71
CA GLY A 4 17.63 49.84 21.42
C GLY A 4 17.69 48.60 22.27
N ALA A 5 16.55 48.06 22.66
CA ALA A 5 16.49 46.81 23.39
C ALA A 5 16.76 45.62 22.45
N GLY A 6 17.47 44.63 22.94
CA GLY A 6 17.64 43.36 22.21
C GLY A 6 16.30 42.66 21.98
N GLY A 7 16.10 42.05 20.80
CA GLY A 7 14.93 41.28 20.49
C GLY A 7 14.71 40.09 21.44
N GLN A 8 13.49 39.76 21.73
CA GLN A 8 13.16 38.58 22.53
C GLN A 8 13.35 37.30 21.72
N GLY A 9 13.85 36.25 22.36
CA GLY A 9 13.92 34.94 21.73
C GLY A 9 12.54 34.37 21.46
N GLY A 10 12.36 33.68 20.34
CA GLY A 10 11.11 33.03 19.95
C GLY A 10 10.67 31.98 20.96
N SER A 11 9.36 31.77 21.05
CA SER A 11 8.81 30.68 21.85
C SER A 11 9.10 29.32 21.21
N GLY A 12 9.31 28.27 22.02
CA GLY A 12 9.40 26.92 21.49
C GLY A 12 8.08 26.46 20.85
N GLY A 13 8.17 25.59 19.84
CA GLY A 13 7.00 25.04 19.17
C GLY A 13 6.11 24.23 20.10
N ALA A 14 4.82 24.13 19.77
CA ALA A 14 3.86 23.32 20.51
C ALA A 14 4.01 21.83 20.17
N GLY A 15 3.94 20.96 21.14
CA GLY A 15 4.03 19.51 21.01
C GLY A 15 3.84 18.85 22.37
N SER A 16 3.94 17.51 22.47
CA SER A 16 3.90 16.80 23.75
C SER A 16 5.00 17.27 24.71
N THR A 17 6.10 17.74 24.15
CA THR A 17 7.10 18.57 24.85
C THR A 17 7.34 19.82 24.00
N PRO A 18 7.16 21.03 24.55
CA PRO A 18 7.42 22.26 23.77
C PRO A 18 8.87 22.34 23.31
N GLY A 19 9.07 22.86 22.09
CA GLY A 19 10.40 23.17 21.55
C GLY A 19 11.12 24.18 22.47
N ALA A 20 12.46 24.22 22.41
CA ALA A 20 13.26 25.16 23.17
C ALA A 20 12.96 26.61 22.77
N LYS A 21 12.93 27.52 23.76
CA LYS A 21 12.79 28.95 23.47
C LYS A 21 14.08 29.45 22.78
N GLY A 22 13.89 30.28 21.73
CA GLY A 22 15.01 30.95 21.04
C GLY A 22 15.78 31.86 22.00
N ALA A 23 17.08 32.05 21.72
CA ALA A 23 17.90 32.98 22.50
C ALA A 23 17.46 34.44 22.34
N HIS A 24 17.65 35.23 23.38
CA HIS A 24 17.44 36.68 23.26
C HIS A 24 18.46 37.28 22.30
N GLY A 25 18.03 38.26 21.53
CA GLY A 25 18.95 39.08 20.74
C GLY A 25 19.87 39.92 21.62
N PHE A 26 21.00 40.28 21.08
CA PHE A 26 21.99 41.10 21.79
C PHE A 26 21.42 42.47 22.15
N THR A 27 21.65 42.93 23.37
CA THR A 27 21.32 44.28 23.79
C THR A 27 22.52 45.19 23.52
N PRO A 28 22.42 46.22 22.65
CA PRO A 28 23.53 47.08 22.36
C PRO A 28 23.97 47.90 23.58
N THR A 29 25.29 48.04 23.76
CA THR A 29 25.90 48.78 24.87
C THR A 29 26.06 50.28 24.61
N SER A 30 25.89 50.73 23.34
CA SER A 30 25.91 52.14 22.96
C SER A 30 24.71 52.52 22.11
N GLY A 31 24.12 53.67 22.37
CA GLY A 31 22.86 54.15 21.78
C GLY A 31 22.85 54.16 20.29
N GLY A 32 21.84 53.52 19.71
CA GLY A 32 21.61 53.56 18.29
C GLY A 32 20.73 52.42 17.81
N ASP A 33 21.30 51.30 17.53
CA ASP A 33 20.62 50.20 16.84
C ASP A 33 19.95 49.23 17.81
N GLY A 34 18.83 48.66 17.39
CA GLY A 34 18.15 47.57 18.11
C GLY A 34 18.84 46.25 17.88
N GLY A 35 18.84 45.38 18.88
CA GLY A 35 19.37 44.02 18.75
C GLY A 35 18.49 43.13 17.88
N ASP A 36 19.09 42.18 17.17
CA ASP A 36 18.35 41.18 16.39
C ASP A 36 17.54 40.23 17.29
N GLY A 37 16.44 39.77 16.77
CA GLY A 37 15.62 38.73 17.44
C GLY A 37 16.33 37.37 17.48
N GLY A 38 16.14 36.62 18.56
CA GLY A 38 16.64 35.26 18.63
C GLY A 38 15.85 34.33 17.68
N ASN A 39 16.56 33.33 17.17
CA ASN A 39 15.91 32.31 16.34
C ASN A 39 14.97 31.43 17.16
N GLY A 40 13.90 30.97 16.56
CA GLY A 40 13.03 29.95 17.12
C GLY A 40 13.75 28.61 17.25
N GLY A 41 13.42 27.85 18.28
CA GLY A 41 13.95 26.51 18.45
C GLY A 41 13.34 25.52 17.45
N ASN A 42 14.15 24.66 16.87
CA ASN A 42 13.63 23.51 16.11
C ASN A 42 12.98 22.53 17.04
N SER A 43 11.89 21.84 16.57
CA SER A 43 11.28 20.79 17.36
C SER A 43 12.19 19.57 17.43
N GLN A 44 12.38 19.04 18.63
CA GLN A 44 13.08 17.77 18.90
C GLN A 44 12.08 16.59 19.04
N VAL A 45 10.79 16.89 19.07
CA VAL A 45 9.72 15.91 19.25
C VAL A 45 9.15 15.53 17.91
N VAL A 46 9.02 14.25 17.65
CA VAL A 46 8.40 13.71 16.44
C VAL A 46 7.05 14.38 16.16
N GLY A 47 6.87 14.94 14.96
CA GLY A 47 5.67 15.67 14.58
C GLY A 47 5.47 17.03 15.28
N GLY A 48 6.39 17.45 16.13
CA GLY A 48 6.30 18.74 16.84
C GLY A 48 6.61 19.93 15.94
N ASN A 49 5.95 21.06 16.20
CA ASN A 49 6.16 22.28 15.45
C ASN A 49 7.44 23.00 15.86
N GLY A 50 8.08 23.71 14.93
CA GLY A 50 9.17 24.63 15.22
C GLY A 50 8.68 25.86 16.03
N GLY A 51 9.57 26.45 16.82
CA GLY A 51 9.29 27.67 17.57
C GLY A 51 9.35 28.92 16.69
N ASP A 52 8.60 29.94 17.06
CA ASP A 52 8.62 31.20 16.34
C ASP A 52 9.94 31.94 16.58
N GLY A 53 10.42 32.71 15.61
CA GLY A 53 11.54 33.62 15.76
C GLY A 53 11.20 34.81 16.66
N GLY A 54 12.18 35.30 17.42
CA GLY A 54 12.04 36.50 18.23
C GLY A 54 11.97 37.76 17.38
N ASN A 55 11.21 38.75 17.83
CA ASN A 55 11.17 40.05 17.16
C ASN A 55 12.49 40.79 17.33
N GLY A 56 12.88 41.59 16.35
CA GLY A 56 13.98 42.53 16.45
C GLY A 56 13.69 43.63 17.48
N GLY A 57 14.70 44.08 18.20
CA GLY A 57 14.61 45.22 19.11
C GLY A 57 14.47 46.55 18.36
N ASN A 58 13.76 47.48 18.96
CA ASN A 58 13.65 48.83 18.39
C ASN A 58 14.99 49.58 18.49
N GLY A 59 15.35 50.35 17.44
CA GLY A 59 16.44 51.30 17.47
C GLY A 59 16.08 52.53 18.33
N GLY A 60 17.15 53.23 18.77
CA GLY A 60 16.96 54.57 19.37
C GLY A 60 16.55 55.63 18.34
N SER A 61 16.46 56.88 18.74
CA SER A 61 15.96 57.96 17.88
C SER A 61 16.78 58.23 16.61
N ALA A 62 17.98 57.74 16.53
CA ALA A 62 18.88 57.78 15.35
C ALA A 62 19.40 56.38 14.93
N GLY A 63 18.89 55.31 15.57
CA GLY A 63 19.31 53.97 15.35
C GLY A 63 18.37 53.16 14.44
N THR A 64 18.89 52.11 13.84
CA THR A 64 18.12 51.17 13.05
C THR A 64 17.40 50.14 13.94
N GLY A 65 16.22 49.66 13.54
CA GLY A 65 15.61 48.54 14.19
C GLY A 65 16.41 47.22 13.94
N GLY A 66 16.45 46.34 14.94
CA GLY A 66 17.03 45.01 14.78
C GLY A 66 16.20 44.10 13.88
N ASN A 67 16.81 43.13 13.22
CA ASN A 67 16.12 42.18 12.39
C ASN A 67 15.33 41.16 13.23
N GLY A 68 14.24 40.64 12.71
CA GLY A 68 13.52 39.51 13.31
C GLY A 68 14.34 38.22 13.19
N GLY A 69 14.23 37.35 14.21
CA GLY A 69 14.81 36.02 14.21
C GLY A 69 14.10 35.07 13.27
N ARG A 70 14.81 34.09 12.75
CA ARG A 70 14.23 33.03 11.90
C ARG A 70 13.33 32.12 12.75
N GLY A 71 12.20 31.64 12.17
CA GLY A 71 11.40 30.57 12.78
C GLY A 71 12.17 29.24 12.81
N GLY A 72 11.92 28.42 13.81
CA GLY A 72 12.46 27.07 13.93
C GLY A 72 11.80 26.09 12.97
N ASP A 73 12.52 25.07 12.58
CA ASP A 73 12.00 24.03 11.69
C ASP A 73 11.09 23.05 12.47
N GLY A 74 10.03 22.55 11.80
CA GLY A 74 9.17 21.48 12.31
C GLY A 74 9.91 20.14 12.30
N ALA A 75 9.53 19.25 13.22
CA ALA A 75 10.12 17.93 13.29
C ALA A 75 9.50 16.97 12.27
N PHE A 76 10.27 15.95 11.96
CA PHE A 76 9.84 14.81 11.16
C PHE A 76 8.61 14.10 11.78
N GLY A 77 7.64 13.68 10.96
CA GLY A 77 6.51 12.85 11.38
C GLY A 77 6.96 11.43 11.73
N GLY A 78 6.44 10.86 12.80
CA GLY A 78 6.79 9.50 13.22
C GLY A 78 6.43 8.46 12.18
N MET A 79 7.35 7.55 11.91
CA MET A 79 7.06 6.34 11.14
C MET A 79 6.14 5.43 11.94
N SER A 80 5.21 4.80 11.26
CA SER A 80 4.32 3.81 11.87
C SER A 80 4.93 2.42 11.78
N ALA A 81 4.73 1.63 12.82
CA ALA A 81 5.10 0.21 12.81
C ALA A 81 4.19 -0.56 11.84
N ASN A 82 4.70 -1.67 11.31
CA ASN A 82 3.86 -2.57 10.53
C ASN A 82 2.79 -3.21 11.42
N ALA A 83 1.64 -3.53 10.85
CA ALA A 83 0.62 -4.32 11.52
C ALA A 83 1.16 -5.73 11.85
N THR A 84 0.78 -6.26 13.00
CA THR A 84 1.27 -7.56 13.49
C THR A 84 0.18 -8.62 13.58
N ASN A 85 -1.08 -8.22 13.78
CA ASN A 85 -2.17 -9.17 13.85
C ASN A 85 -2.64 -9.55 12.44
N PRO A 86 -2.94 -10.82 12.18
CA PRO A 86 -3.36 -11.28 10.86
C PRO A 86 -4.53 -10.46 10.30
N GLY A 87 -4.38 -9.97 9.07
CA GLY A 87 -5.40 -9.17 8.38
C GLY A 87 -5.55 -7.72 8.88
N GLU A 88 -4.77 -7.29 9.86
CA GLU A 88 -4.78 -5.92 10.36
C GLU A 88 -4.17 -4.95 9.34
N ASN A 89 -4.77 -3.78 9.22
CA ASN A 89 -4.25 -2.72 8.35
C ASN A 89 -2.99 -2.08 8.98
N GLY A 90 -2.04 -1.72 8.14
CA GLY A 90 -0.92 -0.89 8.56
C GLY A 90 -1.41 0.48 9.03
N PRO A 91 -0.90 1.01 10.15
CA PRO A 91 -1.26 2.34 10.61
C PRO A 91 -0.67 3.42 9.67
N ASN A 92 -1.36 4.54 9.57
CA ASN A 92 -0.89 5.67 8.76
C ASN A 92 0.36 6.31 9.40
N GLY A 93 1.26 6.84 8.57
CA GLY A 93 2.36 7.68 9.02
C GLY A 93 1.85 8.95 9.70
N ASN A 94 2.57 9.42 10.72
CA ASN A 94 2.22 10.65 11.40
C ASN A 94 2.61 11.88 10.55
N PRO A 95 1.85 12.99 10.65
CA PRO A 95 2.23 14.20 9.94
C PRO A 95 3.52 14.80 10.49
N GLY A 96 4.27 15.50 9.62
CA GLY A 96 5.38 16.34 10.00
C GLY A 96 4.92 17.59 10.75
N GLY A 97 5.76 18.12 11.65
CA GLY A 97 5.49 19.37 12.34
C GLY A 97 5.60 20.58 11.41
N ASN A 98 4.82 21.62 11.68
CA ASN A 98 4.90 22.88 10.95
C ASN A 98 6.17 23.66 11.34
N GLY A 99 6.71 24.46 10.43
CA GLY A 99 7.76 25.44 10.71
C GLY A 99 7.20 26.60 11.51
N GLY A 100 8.01 27.18 12.42
CA GLY A 100 7.65 28.38 13.18
C GLY A 100 7.68 29.63 12.30
N ALA A 101 6.93 30.64 12.67
CA ALA A 101 6.94 31.94 11.99
C ALA A 101 8.28 32.68 12.23
N GLY A 102 8.71 33.50 11.27
CA GLY A 102 9.82 34.44 11.46
C GLY A 102 9.38 35.62 12.34
N GLY A 103 10.28 36.14 13.16
CA GLY A 103 10.01 37.31 13.99
C GLY A 103 9.91 38.60 13.17
N ALA A 104 9.15 39.59 13.64
CA ALA A 104 9.07 40.90 13.00
C ALA A 104 10.37 41.71 13.22
N GLY A 105 10.69 42.57 12.26
CA GLY A 105 11.77 43.55 12.42
C GLY A 105 11.40 44.66 13.42
N GLY A 106 12.40 45.20 14.16
CA GLY A 106 12.19 46.28 15.09
C GLY A 106 12.04 47.63 14.38
N ALA A 107 11.36 48.57 15.04
CA ALA A 107 11.20 49.95 14.56
C ALA A 107 12.48 50.79 14.80
N GLY A 108 12.74 51.82 14.00
CA GLY A 108 13.89 52.70 14.15
C GLY A 108 13.95 53.83 13.13
N LEU A 109 15.09 54.48 12.97
CA LEU A 109 15.30 55.42 11.87
C LEU A 109 15.13 54.70 10.53
N ASN A 110 15.71 53.51 10.42
CA ASN A 110 15.37 52.51 9.41
C ASN A 110 14.78 51.29 10.14
N GLY A 111 13.71 50.71 9.60
CA GLY A 111 13.12 49.48 10.15
C GLY A 111 14.03 48.27 9.90
N GLY A 112 14.08 47.37 10.89
CA GLY A 112 14.75 46.10 10.74
C GLY A 112 13.94 45.15 9.82
N ASN A 113 14.64 44.22 9.16
CA ASN A 113 13.97 43.23 8.30
C ASN A 113 13.24 42.17 9.12
N GLY A 114 12.17 41.63 8.56
CA GLY A 114 11.51 40.45 9.13
C GLY A 114 12.35 39.20 8.98
N GLY A 115 12.28 38.29 9.96
CA GLY A 115 12.93 36.99 9.93
C GLY A 115 12.26 36.02 8.97
N ALA A 116 13.02 35.08 8.42
CA ALA A 116 12.43 34.02 7.59
C ALA A 116 11.61 33.02 8.42
N GLY A 117 10.56 32.45 7.85
CA GLY A 117 9.85 31.32 8.44
C GLY A 117 10.69 30.05 8.47
N GLY A 118 10.42 29.17 9.43
CA GLY A 118 11.01 27.84 9.52
C GLY A 118 10.40 26.87 8.51
N ASN A 119 11.13 25.80 8.17
CA ASN A 119 10.62 24.79 7.25
C ASN A 119 9.65 23.81 7.97
N GLY A 120 8.70 23.28 7.22
CA GLY A 120 7.88 22.15 7.70
C GLY A 120 8.67 20.86 7.75
N GLY A 121 8.35 19.97 8.70
CA GLY A 121 8.95 18.65 8.81
C GLY A 121 8.38 17.68 7.78
N LEU A 122 9.13 16.65 7.46
CA LEU A 122 8.69 15.57 6.56
C LEU A 122 7.56 14.76 7.19
N GLY A 123 6.63 14.25 6.38
CA GLY A 123 5.62 13.27 6.82
C GLY A 123 6.25 11.92 7.16
N GLY A 124 5.70 11.23 8.16
CA GLY A 124 6.15 9.89 8.55
C GLY A 124 5.68 8.81 7.56
N PHE A 125 6.34 7.67 7.56
CA PHE A 125 5.99 6.54 6.69
C PHE A 125 4.80 5.77 7.25
N GLY A 126 3.89 5.33 6.36
CA GLY A 126 2.83 4.40 6.70
C GLY A 126 3.38 3.00 6.96
N GLY A 127 2.76 2.25 7.88
CA GLY A 127 3.10 0.85 8.15
C GLY A 127 2.50 -0.08 7.10
N ASN A 128 3.14 -1.22 6.87
CA ASN A 128 2.58 -2.27 6.00
C ASN A 128 1.42 -2.98 6.72
N GLY A 129 0.46 -3.46 5.94
CA GLY A 129 -0.58 -4.35 6.44
C GLY A 129 -0.01 -5.69 6.93
N ALA A 130 -0.76 -6.43 7.72
CA ALA A 130 -0.40 -7.79 8.12
C ALA A 130 -1.07 -8.84 7.22
N ALA A 131 -0.34 -9.92 6.94
CA ALA A 131 -0.88 -11.01 6.13
C ALA A 131 -2.17 -11.58 6.75
N GLY A 132 -3.12 -11.96 5.90
CA GLY A 132 -4.33 -12.65 6.33
C GLY A 132 -4.01 -14.01 6.93
N ALA A 133 -4.76 -14.42 7.98
CA ALA A 133 -4.63 -15.75 8.52
C ALA A 133 -5.11 -16.82 7.51
N ASN A 134 -4.44 -17.96 7.49
CA ASN A 134 -4.93 -19.10 6.73
C ASN A 134 -6.23 -19.64 7.30
N GLY A 135 -7.06 -20.26 6.47
CA GLY A 135 -8.24 -20.99 6.94
C GLY A 135 -7.83 -22.06 7.94
N VAL A 136 -8.50 -22.18 9.07
CA VAL A 136 -8.16 -23.12 10.15
C VAL A 136 -9.14 -24.30 10.18
N ALA A 137 -10.42 -24.03 9.97
CA ALA A 137 -11.43 -25.09 9.92
C ALA A 137 -11.43 -25.76 8.54
N VAL A 138 -11.88 -27.01 8.50
CA VAL A 138 -12.01 -27.80 7.27
C VAL A 138 -12.85 -27.02 6.24
N GLY A 139 -12.27 -26.75 5.07
CA GLY A 139 -12.91 -25.98 4.00
C GLY A 139 -13.01 -24.46 4.25
N ALA A 140 -12.44 -23.94 5.32
CA ALA A 140 -12.48 -22.51 5.61
C ALA A 140 -11.64 -21.70 4.61
N PRO A 141 -12.15 -20.53 4.18
CA PRO A 141 -11.35 -19.62 3.36
C PRO A 141 -10.23 -18.97 4.18
N GLY A 142 -9.18 -18.54 3.49
CA GLY A 142 -8.16 -17.66 4.08
C GLY A 142 -8.75 -16.28 4.37
N GLN A 143 -8.19 -15.60 5.36
CA GLN A 143 -8.55 -14.22 5.73
C GLN A 143 -7.94 -13.22 4.71
N PRO A 144 -8.58 -12.08 4.49
CA PRO A 144 -7.95 -11.02 3.71
C PRO A 144 -6.65 -10.52 4.37
N GLY A 145 -5.69 -10.08 3.56
CA GLY A 145 -4.55 -9.30 4.02
C GLY A 145 -4.96 -7.89 4.42
N GLY A 146 -4.29 -7.31 5.40
CA GLY A 146 -4.46 -5.91 5.80
C GLY A 146 -3.99 -4.94 4.73
N ALA A 147 -4.63 -3.80 4.61
CA ALA A 147 -4.18 -2.71 3.75
C ALA A 147 -2.91 -2.03 4.30
N GLY A 148 -2.10 -1.46 3.44
CA GLY A 148 -1.00 -0.58 3.82
C GLY A 148 -1.52 0.75 4.39
N GLY A 149 -0.82 1.29 5.39
CA GLY A 149 -1.09 2.61 5.92
C GLY A 149 -0.73 3.72 4.93
N HIS A 150 -1.44 4.83 4.96
CA HIS A 150 -1.08 6.00 4.16
C HIS A 150 0.18 6.67 4.70
N GLY A 151 0.97 7.33 3.85
CA GLY A 151 2.04 8.21 4.26
C GLY A 151 1.50 9.42 5.04
N GLY A 152 2.24 9.88 6.05
CA GLY A 152 1.90 11.10 6.78
C GLY A 152 2.05 12.35 5.92
N ALA A 153 1.24 13.38 6.15
CA ALA A 153 1.40 14.66 5.46
C ALA A 153 2.67 15.39 5.90
N GLY A 154 3.34 16.09 4.99
CA GLY A 154 4.40 17.04 5.31
C GLY A 154 3.86 18.24 6.10
N GLY A 155 4.65 18.77 7.03
CA GLY A 155 4.32 19.98 7.77
C GLY A 155 4.37 21.24 6.89
N ASN A 156 3.56 22.22 7.19
CA ASN A 156 3.60 23.50 6.46
C ASN A 156 4.82 24.33 6.84
N GLY A 157 5.35 25.10 5.89
CA GLY A 157 6.37 26.13 6.18
C GLY A 157 5.81 27.27 7.01
N GLY A 158 6.64 27.83 7.90
CA GLY A 158 6.26 29.00 8.71
C GLY A 158 6.20 30.29 7.88
N ALA A 159 5.35 31.23 8.31
CA ALA A 159 5.27 32.53 7.66
C ALA A 159 6.56 33.35 7.86
N GLY A 160 6.95 34.17 6.91
CA GLY A 160 8.00 35.18 7.08
C GLY A 160 7.51 36.31 8.00
N GLY A 161 8.42 36.84 8.83
CA GLY A 161 8.14 37.98 9.69
C GLY A 161 7.98 39.29 8.90
N ASN A 162 7.18 40.21 9.43
CA ASN A 162 7.03 41.52 8.82
C ASN A 162 8.27 42.42 9.03
N GLY A 163 8.58 43.28 8.09
CA GLY A 163 9.57 44.33 8.27
C GLY A 163 9.16 45.33 9.31
N GLY A 164 10.11 45.87 10.07
CA GLY A 164 9.89 46.92 11.06
C GLY A 164 9.59 48.28 10.41
N GLN A 165 8.88 49.16 11.14
CA GLN A 165 8.60 50.53 10.70
C GLN A 165 9.87 51.38 10.81
N GLY A 166 10.15 52.17 9.79
CA GLY A 166 11.25 53.12 9.78
C GLY A 166 10.76 54.58 9.54
N VAL A 167 11.48 55.56 10.13
CA VAL A 167 11.18 56.96 9.85
C VAL A 167 11.67 57.35 8.46
N VAL A 168 12.79 56.76 8.03
CA VAL A 168 13.39 56.98 6.69
C VAL A 168 13.04 55.84 5.73
N SER A 169 13.09 54.59 6.18
CA SER A 169 12.73 53.45 5.35
C SER A 169 12.25 52.29 6.22
N ASP A 170 11.17 51.65 5.81
CA ASP A 170 10.71 50.41 6.44
C ASP A 170 11.60 49.24 6.10
N GLY A 171 11.67 48.26 6.99
CA GLY A 171 12.36 46.98 6.77
C GLY A 171 11.62 46.11 5.75
N ALA A 172 12.37 45.22 5.09
CA ALA A 172 11.81 44.23 4.18
C ALA A 172 11.13 43.09 4.94
N GLY A 173 10.08 42.52 4.37
CA GLY A 173 9.45 41.30 4.88
C GLY A 173 10.36 40.08 4.72
N GLY A 174 10.33 39.17 5.70
CA GLY A 174 11.05 37.89 5.65
C GLY A 174 10.42 36.90 4.68
N ALA A 175 11.20 35.99 4.13
CA ALA A 175 10.70 34.90 3.29
C ALA A 175 9.89 33.87 4.11
N GLY A 176 8.88 33.26 3.53
CA GLY A 176 8.18 32.09 4.09
C GLY A 176 9.09 30.86 4.06
N GLY A 177 8.92 29.95 5.00
CA GLY A 177 9.59 28.67 5.04
C GLY A 177 9.05 27.67 4.01
N ALA A 178 9.85 26.71 3.59
CA ALA A 178 9.40 25.63 2.72
C ALA A 178 8.44 24.68 3.44
N GLY A 179 7.47 24.13 2.72
CA GLY A 179 6.67 23.00 3.19
C GLY A 179 7.49 21.72 3.26
N GLY A 180 7.15 20.80 4.14
CA GLY A 180 7.76 19.48 4.24
C GLY A 180 7.21 18.53 3.18
N ASP A 181 8.02 17.55 2.79
CA ASP A 181 7.56 16.51 1.86
C ASP A 181 6.59 15.53 2.53
N GLY A 182 5.67 14.93 1.75
CA GLY A 182 4.78 13.87 2.22
C GLY A 182 5.53 12.56 2.48
N GLY A 183 5.08 11.77 3.44
CA GLY A 183 5.67 10.47 3.78
C GLY A 183 5.30 9.36 2.79
N ALA A 184 6.12 8.32 2.73
CA ALA A 184 5.84 7.14 1.93
C ALA A 184 4.70 6.29 2.54
N PRO A 185 3.86 5.66 1.71
CA PRO A 185 2.83 4.75 2.17
C PRO A 185 3.38 3.36 2.46
N GLY A 186 2.61 2.53 3.18
CA GLY A 186 2.86 1.11 3.33
C GLY A 186 2.23 0.28 2.22
N ASP A 187 2.75 -0.93 2.04
CA ASP A 187 2.22 -1.92 1.11
C ASP A 187 1.07 -2.72 1.75
N GLY A 188 0.12 -3.15 0.90
CA GLY A 188 -0.89 -4.12 1.31
C GLY A 188 -0.29 -5.51 1.49
N ALA A 189 -0.80 -6.26 2.46
CA ALA A 189 -0.32 -7.59 2.77
C ALA A 189 -1.07 -8.69 2.00
N ASN A 190 -0.45 -9.87 1.90
CA ASN A 190 -1.04 -10.99 1.19
C ASN A 190 -2.26 -11.57 1.92
N GLY A 191 -3.22 -12.07 1.16
CA GLY A 191 -4.33 -12.84 1.70
C GLY A 191 -3.87 -14.21 2.24
N GLY A 192 -4.55 -14.72 3.26
CA GLY A 192 -4.32 -16.06 3.80
C GLY A 192 -4.77 -17.16 2.83
N ASN A 193 -4.19 -18.33 2.95
CA ASN A 193 -4.56 -19.48 2.12
C ASN A 193 -5.83 -20.17 2.64
N GLY A 194 -6.61 -20.76 1.75
CA GLY A 194 -7.73 -21.60 2.12
C GLY A 194 -7.29 -22.90 2.77
N GLN A 195 -8.16 -23.56 3.52
CA GLN A 195 -7.97 -24.86 4.15
C GLN A 195 -8.63 -25.98 3.34
N GLY A 196 -7.97 -27.11 3.20
CA GLY A 196 -8.54 -28.28 2.55
C GLY A 196 -9.79 -28.82 3.27
N ALA A 197 -10.70 -29.42 2.55
CA ALA A 197 -12.04 -29.77 3.04
C ALA A 197 -12.39 -31.27 2.95
N GLY A 198 -11.41 -32.15 2.91
CA GLY A 198 -11.70 -33.57 2.77
C GLY A 198 -12.54 -33.89 1.51
N ALA A 199 -13.77 -34.34 1.67
CA ALA A 199 -14.67 -34.69 0.56
C ALA A 199 -15.44 -33.48 -0.03
N PHE A 200 -15.34 -32.30 0.56
CA PHE A 200 -16.05 -31.09 0.12
C PHE A 200 -15.12 -30.18 -0.70
N ALA A 201 -15.65 -29.04 -1.15
CA ALA A 201 -14.83 -28.05 -1.85
C ALA A 201 -13.77 -27.45 -0.92
N GLY A 202 -12.56 -27.26 -1.39
CA GLY A 202 -11.48 -26.59 -0.65
C GLY A 202 -11.81 -25.12 -0.37
N GLY A 203 -11.31 -24.58 0.76
CA GLY A 203 -11.44 -23.18 1.10
C GLY A 203 -10.77 -22.26 0.07
N GLY A 204 -11.38 -21.14 -0.25
CA GLY A 204 -10.80 -20.13 -1.13
C GLY A 204 -9.65 -19.40 -0.45
N GLY A 205 -8.74 -18.82 -1.23
CA GLY A 205 -7.72 -17.88 -0.74
C GLY A 205 -8.34 -16.54 -0.33
N GLY A 206 -7.79 -15.91 0.70
CA GLY A 206 -8.15 -14.55 1.10
C GLY A 206 -7.69 -13.50 0.07
N ARG A 207 -8.37 -12.36 0.01
CA ARG A 207 -7.96 -11.24 -0.84
C ARG A 207 -6.67 -10.60 -0.31
N GLY A 208 -5.79 -10.12 -1.19
CA GLY A 208 -4.66 -9.27 -0.81
C GLY A 208 -5.15 -7.90 -0.31
N GLY A 209 -4.44 -7.30 0.64
CA GLY A 209 -4.70 -5.95 1.11
C GLY A 209 -4.35 -4.88 0.07
N ASP A 210 -5.05 -3.77 0.08
CA ASP A 210 -4.75 -2.65 -0.82
C ASP A 210 -3.48 -1.90 -0.35
N GLY A 211 -2.73 -1.30 -1.26
CA GLY A 211 -1.60 -0.43 -0.94
C GLY A 211 -2.06 0.91 -0.36
N GLY A 212 -1.26 1.50 0.52
CA GLY A 212 -1.50 2.84 1.04
C GLY A 212 -1.25 3.94 0.01
N ASN A 213 -1.84 5.10 0.21
CA ASN A 213 -1.58 6.28 -0.62
C ASN A 213 -0.37 7.07 -0.09
N ALA A 214 0.38 7.74 -0.95
CA ALA A 214 1.45 8.66 -0.56
C ALA A 214 0.89 9.82 0.28
N GLY A 215 1.68 10.32 1.22
CA GLY A 215 1.34 11.47 2.05
C GLY A 215 1.34 12.77 1.24
N ASN A 216 0.46 13.71 1.59
CA ASN A 216 0.41 15.02 0.96
C ASN A 216 1.63 15.87 1.35
N ALA A 217 2.07 16.74 0.46
CA ALA A 217 3.10 17.74 0.77
C ALA A 217 2.54 18.85 1.65
N GLY A 218 3.39 19.43 2.50
CA GLY A 218 3.09 20.66 3.21
C GLY A 218 3.11 21.89 2.29
N ALA A 219 2.28 22.88 2.58
CA ALA A 219 2.29 24.17 1.89
C ALA A 219 3.54 24.99 2.31
N GLY A 220 4.09 25.77 1.37
CA GLY A 220 5.07 26.80 1.72
C GLY A 220 4.43 27.93 2.54
N GLY A 221 5.18 28.50 3.48
CA GLY A 221 4.71 29.63 4.27
C GLY A 221 4.61 30.92 3.43
N PRO A 222 3.69 31.84 3.75
CA PRO A 222 3.62 33.15 3.10
C PRO A 222 4.84 33.99 3.47
N GLY A 223 5.25 34.88 2.58
CA GLY A 223 6.25 35.91 2.91
C GLY A 223 5.68 37.01 3.80
N GLY A 224 6.53 37.63 4.62
CA GLY A 224 6.17 38.79 5.44
C GLY A 224 5.96 40.06 4.62
N THR A 225 5.26 41.03 5.17
CA THR A 225 5.08 42.36 4.57
C THR A 225 6.19 43.32 4.98
N GLY A 226 6.45 44.35 4.21
CA GLY A 226 7.50 45.34 4.49
C GLY A 226 7.71 46.26 3.29
N SER A 227 8.82 47.03 3.28
CA SER A 227 9.19 47.90 2.14
C SER A 227 9.31 47.06 0.85
N THR A 228 9.74 45.85 0.95
CA THR A 228 9.60 44.79 -0.06
C THR A 228 8.97 43.60 0.60
N ALA A 229 7.96 43.05 -0.01
CA ALA A 229 7.34 41.82 0.50
C ALA A 229 8.30 40.65 0.41
N GLY A 230 8.33 39.84 1.45
CA GLY A 230 9.06 38.57 1.45
C GLY A 230 8.45 37.60 0.43
N LYS A 231 9.27 36.73 -0.13
CA LYS A 231 8.81 35.66 -1.03
C LYS A 231 8.10 34.58 -0.22
N ALA A 232 7.00 34.04 -0.76
CA ALA A 232 6.45 32.83 -0.19
C ALA A 232 7.43 31.65 -0.32
N GLY A 233 7.46 30.78 0.67
CA GLY A 233 8.23 29.55 0.62
C GLY A 233 7.66 28.58 -0.44
N PRO A 234 8.47 27.70 -1.00
CA PRO A 234 7.99 26.66 -1.89
C PRO A 234 7.13 25.64 -1.09
N ALA A 235 6.16 25.04 -1.75
CA ALA A 235 5.49 23.88 -1.20
C ALA A 235 6.49 22.70 -1.14
N GLY A 236 6.28 21.76 -0.22
CA GLY A 236 6.98 20.49 -0.21
C GLY A 236 6.64 19.65 -1.44
N SER A 237 7.32 18.55 -1.60
CA SER A 237 7.08 17.61 -2.71
C SER A 237 6.41 16.34 -2.21
N ILE A 238 5.74 15.65 -3.12
CA ILE A 238 5.21 14.31 -2.92
C ILE A 238 6.02 13.41 -3.86
N LEU A 239 7.16 12.90 -3.36
CA LEU A 239 8.12 12.14 -4.15
C LEU A 239 7.89 10.63 -4.07
N HIS A 240 6.90 10.18 -3.30
CA HIS A 240 6.68 8.76 -3.06
C HIS A 240 5.59 8.19 -3.95
N ASP A 241 5.90 7.03 -4.55
CA ASP A 241 4.93 6.20 -5.26
C ASP A 241 3.86 5.68 -4.29
N GLY A 242 2.70 5.29 -4.80
CA GLY A 242 1.70 4.60 -4.02
C GLY A 242 2.19 3.23 -3.56
N GLY A 243 1.74 2.75 -2.39
CA GLY A 243 2.04 1.41 -1.91
C GLY A 243 1.47 0.34 -2.85
N ASN A 244 2.15 -0.78 -2.97
CA ASN A 244 1.69 -1.88 -3.81
C ASN A 244 0.56 -2.66 -3.14
N GLY A 245 -0.35 -3.23 -3.93
CA GLY A 245 -1.36 -4.16 -3.44
C GLY A 245 -0.75 -5.51 -3.07
N GLY A 246 -1.20 -6.13 -2.00
CA GLY A 246 -0.82 -7.49 -1.60
C GLY A 246 -1.38 -8.55 -2.56
N HIS A 247 -0.72 -9.68 -2.63
CA HIS A 247 -1.18 -10.80 -3.46
C HIS A 247 -2.39 -11.51 -2.85
N GLY A 248 -3.23 -12.10 -3.68
CA GLY A 248 -4.30 -12.98 -3.23
C GLY A 248 -3.74 -14.27 -2.64
N GLY A 249 -4.37 -14.81 -1.61
CA GLY A 249 -4.03 -16.12 -1.03
C GLY A 249 -4.42 -17.27 -1.96
N HIS A 250 -3.79 -18.43 -1.78
CA HIS A 250 -4.07 -19.61 -2.60
C HIS A 250 -5.34 -20.33 -2.15
N GLY A 251 -6.08 -20.84 -3.11
CA GLY A 251 -7.17 -21.78 -2.86
C GLY A 251 -6.60 -23.15 -2.47
N ALA A 252 -7.26 -23.86 -1.58
CA ALA A 252 -6.81 -25.18 -1.15
C ALA A 252 -7.25 -26.29 -2.10
N ALA A 253 -6.39 -27.29 -2.26
CA ALA A 253 -6.79 -28.58 -2.79
C ALA A 253 -7.65 -29.32 -1.76
N SER A 254 -8.56 -30.16 -2.21
CA SER A 254 -9.44 -30.90 -1.32
C SER A 254 -9.76 -32.29 -1.85
N GLY A 255 -10.45 -33.12 -1.05
CA GLY A 255 -11.02 -34.42 -1.49
C GLY A 255 -12.22 -34.28 -2.45
N GLY A 256 -12.61 -33.05 -2.81
CA GLY A 256 -13.62 -32.71 -3.80
C GLY A 256 -13.09 -31.68 -4.81
N ASN A 257 -13.81 -30.58 -4.96
CA ASN A 257 -13.37 -29.48 -5.83
C ASN A 257 -12.31 -28.62 -5.16
N GLY A 258 -11.30 -28.17 -5.93
CA GLY A 258 -10.33 -27.20 -5.45
C GLY A 258 -10.97 -25.83 -5.12
N GLY A 259 -10.48 -25.16 -4.09
CA GLY A 259 -10.91 -23.81 -3.71
C GLY A 259 -10.42 -22.73 -4.69
N PRO A 260 -11.16 -21.63 -4.88
CA PRO A 260 -10.69 -20.53 -5.73
C PRO A 260 -9.51 -19.79 -5.10
N GLY A 261 -8.64 -19.21 -5.93
CA GLY A 261 -7.61 -18.28 -5.49
C GLY A 261 -8.22 -16.94 -5.04
N GLY A 262 -7.60 -16.27 -4.08
CA GLY A 262 -7.97 -14.92 -3.64
C GLY A 262 -7.61 -13.85 -4.67
N HIS A 263 -8.33 -12.74 -4.68
CA HIS A 263 -8.01 -11.60 -5.53
C HIS A 263 -6.75 -10.85 -5.01
N GLY A 264 -5.97 -10.28 -5.92
CA GLY A 264 -4.92 -9.33 -5.55
C GLY A 264 -5.49 -8.02 -5.00
N GLY A 265 -4.77 -7.36 -4.10
CA GLY A 265 -5.09 -6.03 -3.61
C GLY A 265 -4.78 -4.95 -4.66
N ASN A 266 -5.46 -3.81 -4.58
CA ASN A 266 -5.18 -2.69 -5.48
C ASN A 266 -3.91 -1.95 -5.04
N GLY A 267 -3.22 -1.32 -6.00
CA GLY A 267 -2.14 -0.37 -5.70
C GLY A 267 -2.69 0.92 -5.12
N GLY A 268 -1.94 1.57 -4.23
CA GLY A 268 -2.24 2.88 -3.68
C GLY A 268 -1.95 4.01 -4.68
N ASN A 269 -2.54 5.17 -4.45
CA ASN A 269 -2.30 6.34 -5.30
C ASN A 269 -0.93 6.95 -4.99
N GLY A 270 -0.19 7.33 -6.02
CA GLY A 270 1.03 8.11 -5.93
C GLY A 270 0.74 9.57 -5.60
N GLY A 271 1.77 10.28 -5.13
CA GLY A 271 1.74 11.70 -4.91
C GLY A 271 1.92 12.51 -6.20
N THR A 272 1.99 13.83 -6.06
CA THR A 272 2.25 14.74 -7.18
C THR A 272 3.65 14.52 -7.73
N GLY A 273 3.79 14.11 -8.97
CA GLY A 273 5.08 13.76 -9.59
C GLY A 273 5.51 12.30 -9.39
N ALA A 274 4.76 11.53 -8.64
CA ALA A 274 5.05 10.12 -8.36
C ALA A 274 4.02 9.18 -9.02
N ASN A 275 4.40 7.91 -9.12
CA ASN A 275 3.60 6.89 -9.80
C ASN A 275 2.56 6.27 -8.85
N GLY A 276 1.48 5.74 -9.41
CA GLY A 276 0.59 4.86 -8.66
C GLY A 276 1.27 3.53 -8.32
N GLY A 277 0.96 2.93 -7.17
CA GLY A 277 1.42 1.61 -6.80
C GLY A 277 0.82 0.52 -7.68
N ASN A 278 1.53 -0.58 -7.87
CA ASN A 278 1.07 -1.70 -8.67
C ASN A 278 -0.03 -2.51 -7.96
N GLY A 279 -0.95 -3.08 -8.74
CA GLY A 279 -1.90 -4.06 -8.23
C GLY A 279 -1.25 -5.40 -7.89
N GLY A 280 -1.70 -6.04 -6.83
CA GLY A 280 -1.24 -7.36 -6.42
C GLY A 280 -1.69 -8.47 -7.37
N ILE A 281 -0.93 -9.55 -7.44
CA ILE A 281 -1.23 -10.73 -8.26
C ILE A 281 -2.39 -11.51 -7.64
N GLY A 282 -3.28 -12.06 -8.48
CA GLY A 282 -4.34 -12.98 -8.04
C GLY A 282 -3.76 -14.30 -7.53
N GLY A 283 -4.33 -14.88 -6.48
CA GLY A 283 -3.91 -16.15 -5.92
C GLY A 283 -4.24 -17.34 -6.84
N THR A 284 -3.51 -18.43 -6.70
CA THR A 284 -3.77 -19.65 -7.48
C THR A 284 -4.98 -20.40 -6.97
N GLY A 285 -5.73 -21.05 -7.87
CA GLY A 285 -6.80 -21.98 -7.52
C GLY A 285 -6.24 -23.32 -7.02
N GLY A 286 -6.94 -23.96 -6.08
CA GLY A 286 -6.60 -25.29 -5.60
C GLY A 286 -6.91 -26.38 -6.64
N ALA A 287 -6.11 -27.44 -6.68
CA ALA A 287 -6.36 -28.59 -7.55
C ALA A 287 -7.57 -29.42 -7.07
N GLY A 288 -8.30 -30.01 -8.00
CA GLY A 288 -9.34 -31.00 -7.71
C GLY A 288 -8.74 -32.32 -7.25
N SER A 289 -9.47 -33.07 -6.42
CA SER A 289 -9.05 -34.38 -5.95
C SER A 289 -9.15 -35.47 -7.01
N THR A 290 -8.33 -36.50 -6.88
CA THR A 290 -8.52 -37.75 -7.63
C THR A 290 -9.78 -38.46 -7.17
N GLY A 291 -10.58 -38.97 -8.10
CA GLY A 291 -11.75 -39.77 -7.82
C GLY A 291 -11.42 -41.06 -7.05
N ALA A 292 -12.34 -41.50 -6.20
CA ALA A 292 -12.14 -42.75 -5.45
C ALA A 292 -12.07 -43.96 -6.37
N LYS A 293 -11.25 -44.96 -5.99
CA LYS A 293 -11.24 -46.21 -6.69
C LYS A 293 -12.59 -46.94 -6.48
N GLY A 294 -13.10 -47.60 -7.54
CA GLY A 294 -14.27 -48.43 -7.47
C GLY A 294 -14.13 -49.58 -6.46
N VAL A 295 -15.22 -49.91 -5.78
CA VAL A 295 -15.28 -51.03 -4.82
C VAL A 295 -16.40 -51.96 -5.25
N LEU A 296 -16.11 -53.24 -5.41
CA LEU A 296 -17.11 -54.27 -5.75
C LEU A 296 -18.23 -54.27 -4.71
N GLY A 297 -19.47 -54.29 -5.16
CA GLY A 297 -20.64 -54.42 -4.32
C GLY A 297 -21.31 -53.09 -3.84
N THR A 298 -20.67 -51.93 -4.07
CA THR A 298 -21.23 -50.64 -3.67
C THR A 298 -21.63 -49.72 -4.82
N ASN A 299 -20.92 -49.73 -5.93
CA ASN A 299 -21.20 -48.88 -7.11
C ASN A 299 -20.94 -49.65 -8.41
N GLU A 300 -21.37 -50.90 -8.49
CA GLU A 300 -21.07 -51.77 -9.62
C GLU A 300 -19.58 -51.85 -9.94
N GLY A 301 -18.69 -51.44 -8.98
CA GLY A 301 -17.26 -51.43 -9.14
C GLY A 301 -16.69 -50.22 -9.91
N ASP A 302 -17.50 -49.24 -10.27
CA ASP A 302 -17.06 -48.07 -11.00
C ASP A 302 -16.17 -47.15 -10.15
N GLY A 303 -15.16 -46.57 -10.80
CA GLY A 303 -14.32 -45.51 -10.20
C GLY A 303 -15.09 -44.18 -10.07
N GLY A 304 -14.81 -43.44 -9.01
CA GLY A 304 -15.39 -42.11 -8.79
C GLY A 304 -14.82 -41.04 -9.73
N ASP A 305 -15.59 -40.00 -10.00
CA ASP A 305 -15.16 -38.89 -10.81
C ASP A 305 -14.08 -38.04 -10.08
N GLY A 306 -13.16 -37.45 -10.84
CA GLY A 306 -12.20 -36.47 -10.32
C GLY A 306 -12.86 -35.15 -9.98
N GLY A 307 -12.38 -34.46 -8.91
CA GLY A 307 -12.87 -33.16 -8.50
C GLY A 307 -12.46 -32.04 -9.48
N ARG A 308 -13.25 -30.97 -9.54
CA ARG A 308 -12.92 -29.79 -10.37
C ARG A 308 -11.79 -28.98 -9.76
N GLY A 309 -10.95 -28.42 -10.61
CA GLY A 309 -9.96 -27.40 -10.19
C GLY A 309 -10.64 -26.07 -9.78
N GLY A 310 -10.09 -25.40 -8.79
CA GLY A 310 -10.53 -24.06 -8.37
C GLY A 310 -10.12 -22.99 -9.38
N ASN A 311 -10.90 -21.93 -9.49
CA ASN A 311 -10.56 -20.79 -10.36
C ASN A 311 -9.37 -20.00 -9.78
N GLY A 312 -8.55 -19.39 -10.65
CA GLY A 312 -7.55 -18.41 -10.26
C GLY A 312 -8.20 -17.11 -9.76
N GLY A 313 -7.56 -16.43 -8.81
CA GLY A 313 -8.01 -15.13 -8.31
C GLY A 313 -7.75 -14.00 -9.32
N ARG A 314 -8.56 -12.96 -9.28
CA ARG A 314 -8.37 -11.77 -10.12
C ARG A 314 -7.12 -10.99 -9.67
N GLY A 315 -6.38 -10.39 -10.59
CA GLY A 315 -5.33 -9.41 -10.29
C GLY A 315 -5.92 -8.10 -9.72
N GLY A 316 -5.20 -7.44 -8.81
CA GLY A 316 -5.58 -6.13 -8.28
C GLY A 316 -5.39 -5.02 -9.31
N ASN A 317 -6.13 -3.94 -9.19
CA ASN A 317 -5.95 -2.77 -10.06
C ASN A 317 -4.70 -1.97 -9.64
N GLY A 318 -4.07 -1.29 -10.60
CA GLY A 318 -3.02 -0.32 -10.32
C GLY A 318 -3.59 0.96 -9.69
N GLY A 319 -2.80 1.63 -8.86
CA GLY A 319 -3.15 2.91 -8.26
C GLY A 319 -3.01 4.09 -9.22
N GLN A 320 -3.61 5.21 -8.90
CA GLN A 320 -3.53 6.43 -9.70
C GLN A 320 -2.23 7.19 -9.45
N GLY A 321 -1.56 7.64 -10.50
CA GLY A 321 -0.52 8.68 -10.41
C GLY A 321 -1.15 10.07 -10.56
N LEU A 322 -0.87 11.01 -9.66
CA LEU A 322 -1.46 12.37 -9.74
C LEU A 322 -0.84 13.23 -10.85
N THR A 323 0.46 13.16 -11.03
CA THR A 323 1.20 13.76 -12.16
C THR A 323 2.19 12.79 -12.78
N GLY A 324 2.39 11.62 -12.15
CA GLY A 324 3.19 10.52 -12.65
C GLY A 324 2.37 9.49 -13.42
N ALA A 325 3.00 8.37 -13.75
CA ALA A 325 2.34 7.24 -14.39
C ALA A 325 1.36 6.56 -13.45
N GLY A 326 0.30 5.98 -13.98
CA GLY A 326 -0.55 5.06 -13.24
C GLY A 326 0.22 3.77 -12.90
N GLY A 327 -0.09 3.13 -11.79
CA GLY A 327 0.46 1.82 -11.43
C GLY A 327 -0.08 0.72 -12.35
N ASN A 328 0.71 -0.31 -12.58
CA ASN A 328 0.28 -1.43 -13.42
C ASN A 328 -0.77 -2.29 -12.73
N GLY A 329 -1.70 -2.86 -13.48
CA GLY A 329 -2.63 -3.86 -12.99
C GLY A 329 -1.90 -5.17 -12.65
N GLY A 330 -2.33 -5.85 -11.59
CA GLY A 330 -1.80 -7.17 -11.22
C GLY A 330 -2.24 -8.27 -12.18
N THR A 331 -1.43 -9.29 -12.33
CA THR A 331 -1.77 -10.45 -13.17
C THR A 331 -2.85 -11.31 -12.52
N GLY A 332 -3.71 -11.92 -13.33
CA GLY A 332 -4.67 -12.92 -12.85
C GLY A 332 -3.95 -14.17 -12.37
N GLY A 333 -4.47 -14.79 -11.32
CA GLY A 333 -3.91 -16.03 -10.76
C GLY A 333 -4.15 -17.23 -11.68
N THR A 334 -3.27 -18.22 -11.60
CA THR A 334 -3.45 -19.49 -12.30
C THR A 334 -4.55 -20.33 -11.63
N PRO A 335 -5.36 -21.05 -12.38
CA PRO A 335 -6.37 -21.95 -11.82
C PRO A 335 -5.74 -23.26 -11.37
N GLY A 336 -6.50 -24.02 -10.56
CA GLY A 336 -6.19 -25.41 -10.25
C GLY A 336 -6.51 -26.35 -11.41
N ASN A 337 -5.75 -27.43 -11.51
CA ASN A 337 -6.03 -28.51 -12.45
C ASN A 337 -7.20 -29.36 -11.99
N GLY A 338 -7.92 -29.98 -12.92
CA GLY A 338 -8.90 -31.02 -12.59
C GLY A 338 -8.24 -32.25 -12.00
N GLY A 339 -8.88 -32.93 -11.07
CA GLY A 339 -8.45 -34.17 -10.49
C GLY A 339 -8.66 -35.35 -11.46
N ASN A 340 -7.82 -36.37 -11.37
CA ASN A 340 -7.98 -37.58 -12.20
C ASN A 340 -9.20 -38.40 -11.77
N GLY A 341 -9.84 -39.09 -12.70
CA GLY A 341 -10.89 -40.08 -12.39
C GLY A 341 -10.30 -41.28 -11.64
N GLY A 342 -11.08 -41.89 -10.75
CA GLY A 342 -10.73 -43.12 -10.05
C GLY A 342 -10.80 -44.33 -10.99
N ASN A 343 -9.96 -45.34 -10.74
CA ASN A 343 -10.01 -46.59 -11.49
C ASN A 343 -11.18 -47.48 -11.06
N GLY A 344 -11.74 -48.22 -12.01
CA GLY A 344 -12.73 -49.24 -11.72
C GLY A 344 -12.18 -50.39 -10.88
N ALA A 345 -13.07 -51.16 -10.22
CA ALA A 345 -12.68 -52.39 -9.52
C ALA A 345 -12.67 -53.60 -10.45
N SER A 346 -11.67 -54.46 -10.31
CA SER A 346 -11.61 -55.68 -11.10
C SER A 346 -12.67 -56.67 -10.63
N GLY A 347 -13.46 -57.19 -11.54
CA GLY A 347 -14.31 -58.34 -11.29
C GLY A 347 -13.50 -59.62 -11.11
N ASP A 348 -13.98 -60.56 -10.32
CA ASP A 348 -13.37 -61.88 -10.19
C ASP A 348 -14.34 -62.97 -10.67
N LEU A 349 -13.80 -64.07 -11.18
CA LEU A 349 -14.58 -65.16 -11.76
C LEU A 349 -15.32 -66.02 -10.73
N VAL A 350 -15.03 -65.85 -9.41
CA VAL A 350 -15.49 -66.75 -8.35
C VAL A 350 -16.53 -66.05 -7.46
N THR A 351 -16.26 -64.85 -6.99
CA THR A 351 -17.11 -64.14 -6.03
C THR A 351 -17.99 -63.04 -6.69
N SER A 352 -17.60 -62.54 -7.84
CA SER A 352 -18.33 -61.58 -8.63
C SER A 352 -18.07 -61.81 -10.12
N PRO A 353 -18.65 -62.89 -10.69
CA PRO A 353 -18.53 -63.14 -12.12
C PRO A 353 -19.31 -62.08 -12.88
N GLY A 354 -18.63 -61.06 -13.35
CA GLY A 354 -19.26 -59.94 -14.04
C GLY A 354 -18.25 -59.09 -14.77
N ASP A 355 -18.72 -57.99 -15.26
CA ASP A 355 -17.98 -57.01 -15.99
C ASP A 355 -17.05 -56.26 -15.03
N GLY A 356 -15.87 -55.84 -15.50
CA GLY A 356 -15.00 -54.94 -14.75
C GLY A 356 -15.66 -53.55 -14.62
N GLY A 357 -15.49 -52.90 -13.48
CA GLY A 357 -15.97 -51.53 -13.25
C GLY A 357 -15.39 -50.53 -14.21
N GLY A 358 -16.21 -49.54 -14.63
CA GLY A 358 -15.74 -48.41 -15.46
C GLY A 358 -14.78 -47.47 -14.71
N GLY A 359 -13.90 -46.81 -15.44
CA GLY A 359 -13.10 -45.73 -14.87
C GLY A 359 -13.92 -44.44 -14.69
N GLY A 360 -13.71 -43.73 -13.61
CA GLY A 360 -14.34 -42.44 -13.35
C GLY A 360 -13.88 -41.35 -14.32
N ARG A 361 -14.71 -40.35 -14.51
CA ARG A 361 -14.37 -39.20 -15.37
C ARG A 361 -13.28 -38.30 -14.73
N GLY A 362 -12.38 -37.73 -15.52
CA GLY A 362 -11.48 -36.66 -15.06
C GLY A 362 -12.23 -35.39 -14.74
N GLY A 363 -11.83 -34.67 -13.69
CA GLY A 363 -12.42 -33.39 -13.30
C GLY A 363 -12.04 -32.26 -14.28
N ASP A 364 -12.94 -31.32 -14.45
CA ASP A 364 -12.68 -30.12 -15.24
C ASP A 364 -11.67 -29.22 -14.53
N ALA A 365 -10.84 -28.51 -15.30
CA ALA A 365 -9.91 -27.52 -14.76
C ALA A 365 -10.64 -26.23 -14.35
N GLY A 366 -10.02 -25.48 -13.43
CA GLY A 366 -10.45 -24.13 -13.09
C GLY A 366 -10.19 -23.10 -14.22
N ARG A 367 -10.89 -21.99 -14.16
CA ARG A 367 -10.69 -20.84 -15.05
C ARG A 367 -9.50 -19.99 -14.56
N GLY A 368 -8.68 -19.46 -15.46
CA GLY A 368 -7.69 -18.43 -15.15
C GLY A 368 -8.32 -17.16 -14.57
N GLY A 369 -7.64 -16.50 -13.66
CA GLY A 369 -8.10 -15.23 -13.08
C GLY A 369 -8.05 -14.09 -14.08
N ASP A 370 -8.99 -13.14 -13.97
CA ASP A 370 -8.98 -11.94 -14.80
C ASP A 370 -7.80 -11.03 -14.45
N ALA A 371 -7.32 -10.25 -15.41
CA ALA A 371 -6.31 -9.23 -15.19
C ALA A 371 -6.83 -8.07 -14.34
N GLY A 372 -5.94 -7.42 -13.59
CA GLY A 372 -6.19 -6.12 -12.99
C GLY A 372 -6.07 -5.00 -14.04
N LEU A 373 -6.84 -3.94 -13.85
CA LEU A 373 -6.77 -2.74 -14.70
C LEU A 373 -5.53 -1.91 -14.34
N GLY A 374 -4.90 -1.29 -15.35
CA GLY A 374 -3.90 -0.26 -15.09
C GLY A 374 -4.51 0.97 -14.41
N GLY A 375 -3.75 1.63 -13.54
CA GLY A 375 -4.17 2.88 -12.90
C GLY A 375 -4.17 4.05 -13.87
N SER A 376 -5.03 5.05 -13.62
CA SER A 376 -5.02 6.29 -14.39
C SER A 376 -3.80 7.14 -14.08
N SER A 377 -3.32 7.92 -15.04
CA SER A 377 -2.25 8.89 -14.85
C SER A 377 -2.81 10.28 -14.62
N GLY A 378 -1.99 11.14 -14.00
CA GLY A 378 -2.20 12.58 -13.99
C GLY A 378 -1.80 13.27 -15.30
N PRO A 379 -1.94 14.62 -15.38
CA PRO A 379 -1.54 15.37 -16.56
C PRO A 379 -0.07 15.13 -16.94
N GLY A 380 0.18 14.71 -18.16
CA GLY A 380 1.53 14.44 -18.69
C GLY A 380 2.12 13.08 -18.32
N GLY A 381 1.46 12.28 -17.47
CA GLY A 381 1.84 10.91 -17.18
C GLY A 381 1.24 9.91 -18.16
N THR A 382 1.72 8.67 -18.15
CA THR A 382 1.16 7.55 -18.91
C THR A 382 0.25 6.70 -18.01
N PRO A 383 -0.91 6.22 -18.50
CA PRO A 383 -1.68 5.24 -17.76
C PRO A 383 -0.84 3.98 -17.51
N GLY A 384 -1.10 3.32 -16.37
CA GLY A 384 -0.47 2.03 -16.07
C GLY A 384 -0.92 0.94 -17.04
N ASP A 385 -0.06 -0.02 -17.28
CA ASP A 385 -0.40 -1.17 -18.13
C ASP A 385 -1.43 -2.08 -17.41
N TRP A 386 -2.28 -2.71 -18.18
CA TRP A 386 -3.15 -3.75 -17.67
C TRP A 386 -2.31 -4.98 -17.32
N GLY A 387 -2.69 -5.66 -16.26
CA GLY A 387 -2.13 -6.98 -15.96
C GLY A 387 -2.45 -7.99 -17.06
N THR A 388 -1.83 -9.15 -17.02
CA THR A 388 -2.18 -10.27 -17.87
C THR A 388 -3.21 -11.17 -17.19
N GLY A 389 -4.15 -11.72 -17.95
CA GLY A 389 -5.06 -12.73 -17.44
C GLY A 389 -4.32 -14.04 -17.13
N GLY A 390 -4.77 -14.80 -16.15
CA GLY A 390 -4.24 -16.12 -15.85
C GLY A 390 -4.50 -17.10 -16.99
N THR A 391 -3.58 -18.05 -17.20
CA THR A 391 -3.77 -19.14 -18.16
C THR A 391 -4.83 -20.12 -17.66
N GLY A 392 -5.51 -20.83 -18.57
CA GLY A 392 -6.43 -21.90 -18.19
C GLY A 392 -5.71 -23.10 -17.58
N GLY A 393 -6.31 -23.78 -16.64
CA GLY A 393 -5.78 -25.01 -16.04
C GLY A 393 -5.97 -26.22 -16.96
N THR A 394 -5.27 -27.32 -16.66
CA THR A 394 -5.41 -28.57 -17.39
C THR A 394 -6.54 -29.43 -16.79
N GLY A 395 -7.34 -30.07 -17.64
CA GLY A 395 -8.33 -31.06 -17.22
C GLY A 395 -7.69 -32.32 -16.66
N GLY A 396 -8.33 -32.97 -15.71
CA GLY A 396 -7.88 -34.25 -15.16
C GLY A 396 -8.02 -35.39 -16.17
N THR A 397 -7.17 -36.40 -16.06
CA THR A 397 -7.27 -37.61 -16.90
C THR A 397 -8.43 -38.49 -16.45
N GLY A 398 -9.06 -39.19 -17.37
CA GLY A 398 -10.06 -40.21 -17.03
C GLY A 398 -9.42 -41.41 -16.31
N GLY A 399 -10.16 -42.01 -15.39
CA GLY A 399 -9.74 -43.22 -14.71
C GLY A 399 -9.70 -44.45 -15.64
N GLN A 400 -8.90 -45.46 -15.30
CA GLN A 400 -8.85 -46.67 -16.08
C GLN A 400 -10.02 -47.62 -15.76
N GLY A 401 -10.59 -48.23 -16.79
CA GLY A 401 -11.54 -49.32 -16.63
C GLY A 401 -10.79 -50.55 -16.10
N ALA A 402 -11.45 -51.32 -15.25
CA ALA A 402 -10.88 -52.56 -14.71
C ALA A 402 -11.11 -53.78 -15.60
N ASN A 403 -10.31 -54.80 -15.42
CA ASN A 403 -10.54 -56.09 -16.08
C ASN A 403 -11.75 -56.79 -15.49
N GLY A 404 -12.55 -57.39 -16.32
CA GLY A 404 -13.74 -58.15 -15.94
C GLY A 404 -13.58 -59.64 -16.26
N GLY A 405 -14.46 -60.45 -15.73
CA GLY A 405 -14.56 -61.88 -16.05
C GLY A 405 -15.06 -62.15 -17.47
N LEU A 406 -15.93 -61.29 -17.97
CA LEU A 406 -16.50 -61.39 -19.32
C LEU A 406 -16.13 -60.22 -20.20
N THR A 407 -16.36 -59.00 -19.67
CA THR A 407 -16.01 -57.74 -20.38
C THR A 407 -15.18 -56.82 -19.50
N GLY A 408 -14.25 -56.12 -20.09
CA GLY A 408 -13.46 -55.08 -19.38
C GLY A 408 -14.28 -53.79 -19.17
N GLY A 409 -14.05 -53.11 -18.07
CA GLY A 409 -14.62 -51.80 -17.79
C GLY A 409 -14.21 -50.72 -18.78
N ARG A 410 -15.07 -49.75 -19.04
CA ARG A 410 -14.75 -48.64 -19.92
C ARG A 410 -13.76 -47.69 -19.23
N GLY A 411 -12.86 -47.12 -20.01
CA GLY A 411 -12.04 -46.02 -19.54
C GLY A 411 -12.88 -44.75 -19.33
N GLY A 412 -12.60 -43.98 -18.31
CA GLY A 412 -13.23 -42.68 -18.03
C GLY A 412 -12.87 -41.62 -19.08
N THR A 413 -13.73 -40.66 -19.28
CA THR A 413 -13.46 -39.50 -20.14
C THR A 413 -12.52 -38.50 -19.45
N GLY A 414 -11.66 -37.81 -20.22
CA GLY A 414 -10.86 -36.72 -19.69
C GLY A 414 -11.70 -35.50 -19.34
N GLY A 415 -11.25 -34.72 -18.37
CA GLY A 415 -11.84 -33.44 -18.00
C GLY A 415 -11.56 -32.34 -19.02
N ASN A 416 -12.40 -31.30 -19.04
CA ASN A 416 -12.20 -30.15 -19.92
C ASN A 416 -11.05 -29.27 -19.41
N GLY A 417 -10.32 -28.64 -20.34
CA GLY A 417 -9.39 -27.57 -20.02
C GLY A 417 -10.12 -26.31 -19.51
N GLY A 418 -9.47 -25.54 -18.65
CA GLY A 418 -10.02 -24.27 -18.15
C GLY A 418 -9.87 -23.15 -19.16
N ASN A 419 -10.76 -22.14 -19.06
CA ASN A 419 -10.66 -20.91 -19.83
C ASN A 419 -9.67 -19.94 -19.15
N GLY A 420 -8.99 -19.13 -19.93
CA GLY A 420 -8.04 -18.12 -19.46
C GLY A 420 -7.56 -17.27 -20.62
N ASN A 421 -6.53 -16.44 -20.37
CA ASN A 421 -5.88 -15.65 -21.43
C ASN A 421 -5.34 -16.56 -22.55
N THR A 422 -4.77 -17.72 -22.14
CA THR A 422 -4.56 -18.88 -23.02
C THR A 422 -5.37 -20.03 -22.45
N GLY A 423 -6.20 -20.68 -23.26
CA GLY A 423 -7.00 -21.82 -22.82
C GLY A 423 -6.14 -22.98 -22.30
N GLY A 424 -6.61 -23.70 -21.31
CA GLY A 424 -5.98 -24.89 -20.79
C GLY A 424 -6.28 -26.11 -21.67
N THR A 425 -5.45 -27.15 -21.54
CA THR A 425 -5.63 -28.39 -22.28
C THR A 425 -6.64 -29.31 -21.59
N GLY A 426 -7.42 -30.02 -22.37
CA GLY A 426 -8.27 -31.11 -21.86
C GLY A 426 -7.43 -32.27 -21.35
N GLY A 427 -7.93 -33.01 -20.36
CA GLY A 427 -7.30 -34.24 -19.88
C GLY A 427 -7.47 -35.38 -20.89
N ALA A 428 -6.53 -36.33 -20.87
CA ALA A 428 -6.62 -37.55 -21.67
C ALA A 428 -7.74 -38.48 -21.12
N GLY A 429 -8.38 -39.22 -21.99
CA GLY A 429 -9.27 -40.31 -21.59
C GLY A 429 -8.48 -41.47 -20.95
N GLY A 430 -9.12 -42.16 -20.02
CA GLY A 430 -8.56 -43.41 -19.44
C GLY A 430 -8.65 -44.56 -20.42
N THR A 431 -7.83 -45.58 -20.21
CA THR A 431 -7.85 -46.83 -21.00
C THR A 431 -8.95 -47.76 -20.51
N GLY A 432 -9.54 -48.50 -21.41
CA GLY A 432 -10.45 -49.56 -21.04
C GLY A 432 -9.73 -50.78 -20.48
N GLY A 433 -10.40 -51.51 -19.63
CA GLY A 433 -9.94 -52.84 -19.17
C GLY A 433 -10.17 -53.92 -20.18
N THR A 434 -9.61 -55.11 -19.95
CA THR A 434 -9.73 -56.31 -20.80
C THR A 434 -10.70 -57.30 -20.14
N GLY A 435 -11.49 -58.03 -20.97
CA GLY A 435 -12.22 -59.21 -20.54
C GLY A 435 -11.32 -60.46 -20.58
N HIS A 436 -11.59 -61.43 -19.73
CA HIS A 436 -10.88 -62.72 -19.68
C HIS A 436 -11.82 -63.87 -19.91
#